data_0cfe6ca42e50d3acd8d51227072e50bd
#
_entry.id   0cfe6ca42e50d3acd8d51227072e50bd
#
_cell.length_a   1.000
_cell.length_b   1.000
_cell.length_c   1.000
_cell.angle_alpha   90.00
_cell.angle_beta   90.00
_cell.angle_gamma   90.00
#
_symmetry.space_group_name_H-M   'P 1'
#
loop_
_entity.id
_entity.type
_entity.pdbx_description
1 polymer ?
#
loop_
_entity_poly.entity_id
_entity_poly.type
_entity_poly.pdbx_seq_one_letter_code
_entity_poly.pdbx_strand_id
1 'polypeptide(L)'
;FILSVDKVFNKIRNLKYRYLTENTLFPTEITQYEPFVIREALHNCIAHQDYTLGGKINVVEKTDELIFSNLGSFIPKTIENVIEQDAPQEYYRNEFLANAMVNLNMIDTIGSGIKKMFKLQMQRYFPLPDYDLSQSNRVVVKILGKVIDENYTKLLINNTNLELRVVMALDKVQKKEPITDNERKILRRMKLIE
;
A
#
# COMPACT_ATOMS: atom_id res chain seq x y z
N PHE A 1 9.39 -7.80 -18.99
CA PHE A 1 8.88 -7.43 -17.65
C PHE A 1 7.37 -7.65 -17.54
N ILE A 2 6.56 -7.08 -18.44
CA ILE A 2 5.09 -7.18 -18.41
C ILE A 2 4.62 -8.63 -18.29
N LEU A 3 5.15 -9.55 -19.12
CA LEU A 3 4.80 -10.97 -19.10
C LEU A 3 5.27 -11.72 -17.83
N SER A 4 6.09 -11.09 -17.00
CA SER A 4 6.58 -11.71 -15.76
C SER A 4 5.71 -11.38 -14.54
N VAL A 5 4.78 -10.43 -14.64
CA VAL A 5 3.94 -9.99 -13.53
C VAL A 5 3.12 -11.13 -12.94
N ASP A 6 2.41 -11.86 -13.80
CA ASP A 6 1.59 -13.00 -13.37
C ASP A 6 2.44 -14.13 -12.79
N LYS A 7 3.65 -14.35 -13.33
CA LYS A 7 4.57 -15.36 -12.80
C LYS A 7 5.04 -15.00 -11.38
N VAL A 8 5.33 -13.74 -11.12
CA VAL A 8 5.72 -13.26 -9.79
C VAL A 8 4.52 -13.33 -8.84
N PHE A 9 3.37 -12.81 -9.27
CA PHE A 9 2.14 -12.85 -8.50
C PHE A 9 1.78 -14.28 -8.05
N ASN A 10 1.83 -15.25 -8.96
CA ASN A 10 1.52 -16.65 -8.67
C ASN A 10 2.57 -17.37 -7.81
N LYS A 11 3.75 -16.79 -7.60
CA LYS A 11 4.78 -17.33 -6.69
C LYS A 11 4.59 -16.86 -5.25
N ILE A 12 3.88 -15.75 -5.03
CA ILE A 12 3.56 -15.25 -3.69
C ILE A 12 2.55 -16.23 -3.08
N ARG A 13 2.85 -16.77 -1.90
CA ARG A 13 2.00 -17.76 -1.21
C ARG A 13 0.63 -17.21 -0.90
N ASN A 14 0.58 -15.93 -0.49
CA ASN A 14 -0.66 -15.20 -0.16
C ASN A 14 -1.64 -16.07 0.63
N LEU A 15 -1.28 -16.43 1.86
CA LEU A 15 -2.01 -17.37 2.71
C LEU A 15 -3.48 -16.95 2.83
N LYS A 16 -4.35 -17.95 2.94
CA LYS A 16 -5.78 -17.75 3.13
C LYS A 16 -6.14 -18.10 4.56
N TYR A 17 -6.80 -17.18 5.24
CA TYR A 17 -7.34 -17.37 6.57
C TYR A 17 -8.85 -17.54 6.48
N ARG A 18 -9.40 -18.48 7.23
CA ARG A 18 -10.84 -18.71 7.32
C ARG A 18 -11.30 -18.37 8.73
N TYR A 19 -12.24 -17.44 8.80
CA TYR A 19 -12.86 -17.04 10.06
C TYR A 19 -14.33 -17.46 10.03
N LEU A 20 -14.76 -18.17 11.07
CA LEU A 20 -16.17 -18.43 11.31
C LEU A 20 -16.68 -17.30 12.22
N THR A 21 -17.52 -16.43 11.69
CA THR A 21 -18.17 -15.37 12.46
C THR A 21 -19.41 -15.93 13.17
N GLU A 22 -19.68 -15.46 14.40
CA GLU A 22 -20.73 -16.02 15.28
C GLU A 22 -22.14 -16.06 14.65
N ASN A 23 -22.40 -15.23 13.64
CA ASN A 23 -23.72 -15.08 13.02
C ASN A 23 -23.82 -15.66 11.60
N THR A 24 -22.86 -16.44 11.14
CA THR A 24 -22.87 -17.03 9.80
C THR A 24 -22.54 -18.51 9.83
N LEU A 25 -23.24 -19.29 8.98
CA LEU A 25 -22.97 -20.72 8.79
C LEU A 25 -21.74 -20.97 7.89
N PHE A 26 -21.28 -19.96 7.18
CA PHE A 26 -20.19 -20.08 6.23
C PHE A 26 -18.98 -19.27 6.69
N PRO A 27 -17.77 -19.85 6.63
CA PRO A 27 -16.56 -19.12 6.96
C PRO A 27 -16.28 -18.01 5.94
N THR A 28 -15.86 -16.86 6.42
CA THR A 28 -15.31 -15.79 5.59
C THR A 28 -13.83 -16.08 5.31
N GLU A 29 -13.46 -16.10 4.04
CA GLU A 29 -12.09 -16.32 3.62
C GLU A 29 -11.42 -14.95 3.32
N ILE A 30 -10.30 -14.70 3.98
CA ILE A 30 -9.51 -13.48 3.79
C ILE A 30 -8.09 -13.89 3.39
N THR A 31 -7.58 -13.32 2.29
CA THR A 31 -6.18 -13.50 1.88
C THR A 31 -5.26 -12.65 2.76
N GLN A 32 -4.04 -13.10 3.00
CA GLN A 32 -3.02 -12.36 3.76
C GLN A 32 -2.76 -10.98 3.13
N TYR A 33 -2.63 -10.94 1.81
CA TYR A 33 -2.46 -9.72 1.05
C TYR A 33 -3.62 -9.56 0.05
N GLU A 34 -4.09 -8.34 -0.10
CA GLU A 34 -5.10 -8.02 -1.12
C GLU A 34 -4.48 -8.13 -2.51
N PRO A 35 -5.05 -8.93 -3.44
CA PRO A 35 -4.49 -9.14 -4.77
C PRO A 35 -4.23 -7.85 -5.56
N PHE A 36 -5.12 -6.85 -5.42
CA PHE A 36 -4.92 -5.54 -6.05
C PHE A 36 -3.65 -4.85 -5.52
N VAL A 37 -3.44 -4.90 -4.19
CA VAL A 37 -2.28 -4.26 -3.54
C VAL A 37 -0.96 -4.86 -4.02
N ILE A 38 -0.90 -6.19 -4.18
CA ILE A 38 0.28 -6.87 -4.74
C ILE A 38 0.55 -6.41 -6.17
N ARG A 39 -0.49 -6.43 -7.02
CA ARG A 39 -0.35 -6.04 -8.43
C ARG A 39 0.08 -4.59 -8.57
N GLU A 40 -0.57 -3.70 -7.85
CA GLU A 40 -0.27 -2.27 -7.89
C GLU A 40 1.17 -1.99 -7.46
N ALA A 41 1.64 -2.58 -6.35
CA ALA A 41 3.02 -2.43 -5.90
C ALA A 41 4.01 -2.93 -6.95
N LEU A 42 3.73 -4.06 -7.61
CA LEU A 42 4.59 -4.62 -8.65
C LEU A 42 4.56 -3.78 -9.93
N HIS A 43 3.37 -3.31 -10.35
CA HIS A 43 3.23 -2.45 -11.52
C HIS A 43 3.96 -1.12 -11.32
N ASN A 44 3.86 -0.51 -10.13
CA ASN A 44 4.60 0.70 -9.79
C ASN A 44 6.11 0.49 -9.84
N CYS A 45 6.60 -0.63 -9.33
CA CYS A 45 8.01 -0.98 -9.46
C CYS A 45 8.46 -1.04 -10.93
N ILE A 46 7.65 -1.61 -11.81
CA ILE A 46 7.97 -1.73 -13.25
C ILE A 46 7.91 -0.37 -13.95
N ALA A 47 6.84 0.39 -13.74
CA ALA A 47 6.62 1.67 -14.39
C ALA A 47 7.65 2.73 -13.98
N HIS A 48 8.13 2.67 -12.72
CA HIS A 48 9.00 3.69 -12.13
C HIS A 48 10.44 3.23 -11.89
N GLN A 49 10.82 1.99 -12.24
CA GLN A 49 12.22 1.54 -12.21
C GLN A 49 13.08 2.46 -13.05
N ASP A 50 14.19 2.92 -12.48
CA ASP A 50 15.25 3.55 -13.27
C ASP A 50 16.13 2.46 -13.91
N TYR A 51 15.82 2.12 -15.16
CA TYR A 51 16.52 1.09 -15.90
C TYR A 51 17.95 1.50 -16.28
N THR A 52 18.28 2.80 -16.24
CA THR A 52 19.63 3.28 -16.54
C THR A 52 20.64 2.92 -15.46
N LEU A 53 20.15 2.69 -14.23
CA LEU A 53 20.98 2.28 -13.09
C LEU A 53 21.35 0.79 -13.09
N GLY A 54 20.87 0.00 -14.05
CA GLY A 54 21.24 -1.40 -14.21
C GLY A 54 20.79 -2.34 -13.06
N GLY A 55 19.96 -1.85 -12.14
CA GLY A 55 19.51 -2.62 -10.99
C GLY A 55 18.29 -3.49 -11.27
N LYS A 56 17.91 -4.27 -10.25
CA LYS A 56 16.79 -5.22 -10.32
C LYS A 56 15.61 -4.71 -9.48
N ILE A 57 14.40 -5.02 -9.92
CA ILE A 57 13.22 -4.99 -9.08
C ILE A 57 13.28 -6.21 -8.15
N ASN A 58 13.11 -5.99 -6.85
CA ASN A 58 13.09 -7.07 -5.89
C ASN A 58 11.70 -7.21 -5.28
N VAL A 59 11.26 -8.46 -5.15
CA VAL A 59 10.06 -8.86 -4.40
C VAL A 59 10.49 -9.88 -3.37
N VAL A 60 10.33 -9.56 -2.10
CA VAL A 60 10.73 -10.41 -0.97
C VAL A 60 9.51 -10.73 -0.14
N GLU A 61 9.17 -12.00 -0.05
CA GLU A 61 8.10 -12.49 0.80
C GLU A 61 8.72 -13.02 2.10
N LYS A 62 8.33 -12.43 3.22
CA LYS A 62 8.58 -12.92 4.57
C LYS A 62 7.31 -13.51 5.15
N THR A 63 7.36 -13.99 6.39
CA THR A 63 6.20 -14.61 7.06
C THR A 63 5.01 -13.65 7.13
N ASP A 64 5.24 -12.41 7.52
CA ASP A 64 4.19 -11.44 7.83
C ASP A 64 4.26 -10.16 7.00
N GLU A 65 5.19 -10.07 6.08
CA GLU A 65 5.35 -8.89 5.22
C GLU A 65 5.78 -9.25 3.81
N LEU A 66 5.33 -8.45 2.87
CA LEU A 66 5.71 -8.49 1.47
C LEU A 66 6.41 -7.18 1.12
N ILE A 67 7.64 -7.27 0.61
CA ILE A 67 8.48 -6.11 0.33
C ILE A 67 8.71 -6.03 -1.17
N PHE A 68 8.43 -4.85 -1.74
CA PHE A 68 8.75 -4.51 -3.12
C PHE A 68 9.79 -3.40 -3.12
N SER A 69 10.78 -3.49 -4.00
CA SER A 69 11.71 -2.38 -4.17
C SER A 69 12.18 -2.22 -5.61
N ASN A 70 12.34 -0.97 -6.00
CA ASN A 70 12.88 -0.56 -7.29
C ASN A 70 13.88 0.58 -7.13
N LEU A 71 14.77 0.73 -8.11
CA LEU A 71 15.63 1.89 -8.22
C LEU A 71 14.90 3.06 -8.89
N GLY A 72 15.27 4.26 -8.48
CA GLY A 72 14.70 5.53 -8.94
C GLY A 72 14.10 6.33 -7.78
N SER A 73 14.04 7.64 -7.94
CA SER A 73 13.40 8.53 -6.97
C SER A 73 11.87 8.36 -6.98
N PHE A 74 11.24 8.62 -5.84
CA PHE A 74 9.78 8.71 -5.76
C PHE A 74 9.31 10.05 -6.34
N ILE A 75 8.70 10.03 -7.53
CA ILE A 75 8.37 11.24 -8.30
C ILE A 75 7.43 12.18 -7.52
N PRO A 76 6.38 11.69 -6.82
CA PRO A 76 5.48 12.55 -6.05
C PRO A 76 6.11 13.16 -4.80
N LYS A 77 7.35 12.81 -4.46
CA LYS A 77 8.14 13.21 -3.28
C LYS A 77 7.67 12.60 -1.97
N THR A 78 6.38 12.69 -1.63
CA THR A 78 5.81 12.14 -0.39
C THR A 78 4.52 11.37 -0.67
N ILE A 79 4.16 10.47 0.24
CA ILE A 79 2.90 9.71 0.15
C ILE A 79 1.71 10.63 0.42
N GLU A 80 1.86 11.59 1.32
CA GLU A 80 0.84 12.59 1.61
C GLU A 80 0.42 13.32 0.34
N ASN A 81 1.38 13.73 -0.51
CA ASN A 81 1.08 14.37 -1.80
C ASN A 81 0.20 13.47 -2.69
N VAL A 82 0.51 12.16 -2.77
CA VAL A 82 -0.28 11.22 -3.58
C VAL A 82 -1.69 11.05 -3.05
N ILE A 83 -1.84 11.02 -1.72
CA ILE A 83 -3.15 10.84 -1.08
C ILE A 83 -4.01 12.11 -1.21
N GLU A 84 -3.38 13.28 -1.18
CA GLU A 84 -4.06 14.58 -1.26
C GLU A 84 -4.48 14.96 -2.69
N GLN A 85 -3.65 14.62 -3.65
CA GLN A 85 -3.91 14.95 -5.05
C GLN A 85 -4.86 13.90 -5.65
N ASP A 86 -6.05 14.33 -6.09
CA ASP A 86 -6.95 13.54 -6.93
C ASP A 86 -6.69 13.85 -8.44
N ALA A 87 -5.43 14.05 -8.79
CA ALA A 87 -5.02 14.36 -10.16
C ALA A 87 -4.26 13.18 -10.77
N PRO A 88 -4.38 12.96 -12.09
CA PRO A 88 -3.56 12.01 -12.81
C PRO A 88 -2.08 12.31 -12.60
N GLN A 89 -1.27 11.26 -12.59
CA GLN A 89 0.18 11.42 -12.52
C GLN A 89 0.68 12.07 -13.82
N GLU A 90 1.29 13.27 -13.72
CA GLU A 90 1.74 14.02 -14.89
C GLU A 90 2.95 13.40 -15.57
N TYR A 91 3.77 12.65 -14.85
CA TYR A 91 5.04 12.13 -15.34
C TYR A 91 5.26 10.67 -14.96
N TYR A 92 5.55 9.85 -15.96
CA TYR A 92 6.08 8.50 -15.78
C TYR A 92 7.58 8.50 -16.08
N ARG A 93 8.36 7.81 -15.27
CA ARG A 93 9.79 7.65 -15.55
C ARG A 93 10.04 6.93 -16.88
N ASN A 94 9.20 5.96 -17.20
CA ASN A 94 9.27 5.17 -18.42
C ASN A 94 7.96 5.31 -19.20
N GLU A 95 7.76 6.45 -19.85
CA GLU A 95 6.50 6.80 -20.51
C GLU A 95 6.05 5.76 -21.54
N PHE A 96 6.96 5.30 -22.41
CA PHE A 96 6.65 4.25 -23.37
C PHE A 96 6.14 2.96 -22.70
N LEU A 97 6.82 2.53 -21.62
CA LEU A 97 6.42 1.33 -20.87
C LEU A 97 5.10 1.52 -20.14
N ALA A 98 4.90 2.69 -19.52
CA ALA A 98 3.66 3.03 -18.84
C ALA A 98 2.48 3.03 -19.82
N ASN A 99 2.64 3.65 -21.00
CA ASN A 99 1.61 3.63 -22.05
C ASN A 99 1.28 2.20 -22.54
N ALA A 100 2.29 1.34 -22.67
CA ALA A 100 2.07 -0.07 -22.98
C ALA A 100 1.28 -0.79 -21.87
N MET A 101 1.58 -0.51 -20.61
CA MET A 101 0.86 -1.07 -19.47
C MET A 101 -0.59 -0.56 -19.38
N VAL A 102 -0.84 0.70 -19.71
CA VAL A 102 -2.22 1.27 -19.84
C VAL A 102 -2.99 0.52 -20.92
N ASN A 103 -2.42 0.37 -22.11
CA ASN A 103 -3.06 -0.33 -23.24
C ASN A 103 -3.38 -1.81 -22.94
N LEU A 104 -2.64 -2.40 -22.00
CA LEU A 104 -2.89 -3.77 -21.50
C LEU A 104 -3.80 -3.80 -20.27
N ASN A 105 -4.41 -2.68 -19.88
CA ASN A 105 -5.23 -2.54 -18.68
C ASN A 105 -4.52 -2.98 -17.37
N MET A 106 -3.21 -2.84 -17.32
CA MET A 106 -2.41 -3.15 -16.12
C MET A 106 -2.42 -1.99 -15.12
N ILE A 107 -2.35 -0.77 -15.61
CA ILE A 107 -2.44 0.47 -14.81
C ILE A 107 -3.52 1.36 -15.39
N ASP A 108 -4.13 2.18 -14.54
CA ASP A 108 -5.06 3.21 -14.98
C ASP A 108 -4.35 4.57 -15.17
N THR A 109 -4.99 5.47 -15.89
CA THR A 109 -4.47 6.82 -16.15
C THR A 109 -4.85 7.83 -15.07
N ILE A 110 -5.66 7.42 -14.08
CA ILE A 110 -6.22 8.33 -13.07
C ILE A 110 -5.22 8.58 -11.92
N GLY A 111 -4.14 7.78 -11.83
CA GLY A 111 -3.12 7.94 -10.79
C GLY A 111 -3.61 7.58 -9.38
N SER A 112 -4.73 6.87 -9.26
CA SER A 112 -5.37 6.56 -7.97
C SER A 112 -4.84 5.28 -7.30
N GLY A 113 -3.93 4.55 -7.95
CA GLY A 113 -3.51 3.21 -7.55
C GLY A 113 -2.96 3.14 -6.13
N ILE A 114 -2.02 4.01 -5.76
CA ILE A 114 -1.46 4.07 -4.40
C ILE A 114 -2.56 4.41 -3.38
N LYS A 115 -3.37 5.43 -3.64
CA LYS A 115 -4.50 5.80 -2.77
C LYS A 115 -5.47 4.64 -2.56
N LYS A 116 -5.74 3.86 -3.61
CA LYS A 116 -6.57 2.66 -3.54
C LYS A 116 -5.92 1.55 -2.72
N MET A 117 -4.59 1.35 -2.82
CA MET A 117 -3.87 0.41 -1.94
C MET A 117 -4.09 0.74 -0.47
N PHE A 118 -3.95 2.01 -0.09
CA PHE A 118 -4.18 2.48 1.28
C PHE A 118 -5.62 2.25 1.72
N LYS A 119 -6.60 2.62 0.88
CA LYS A 119 -8.02 2.39 1.17
C LYS A 119 -8.36 0.91 1.37
N LEU A 120 -7.82 0.03 0.54
CA LEU A 120 -8.07 -1.41 0.65
C LEU A 120 -7.47 -1.99 1.94
N GLN A 121 -6.27 -1.58 2.35
CA GLN A 121 -5.71 -2.00 3.63
C GLN A 121 -6.53 -1.47 4.81
N MET A 122 -6.95 -0.20 4.77
CA MET A 122 -7.86 0.38 5.76
C MET A 122 -9.17 -0.41 5.88
N GLN A 123 -9.82 -0.73 4.76
CA GLN A 123 -11.07 -1.49 4.72
C GLN A 123 -10.94 -2.92 5.25
N ARG A 124 -9.75 -3.47 5.22
CA ARG A 124 -9.42 -4.79 5.79
C ARG A 124 -8.97 -4.70 7.24
N TYR A 125 -8.91 -3.49 7.81
CA TYR A 125 -8.43 -3.21 9.17
C TYR A 125 -6.97 -3.64 9.40
N PHE A 126 -6.19 -3.70 8.33
CA PHE A 126 -4.76 -4.00 8.35
C PHE A 126 -3.93 -2.72 8.42
N PRO A 127 -2.65 -2.81 8.84
CA PRO A 127 -1.73 -1.69 8.75
C PRO A 127 -1.62 -1.18 7.31
N LEU A 128 -1.46 0.12 7.14
CA LEU A 128 -1.29 0.74 5.82
C LEU A 128 0.07 0.36 5.21
N PRO A 129 0.24 0.44 3.87
CA PRO A 129 1.53 0.21 3.24
C PRO A 129 2.58 1.21 3.72
N ASP A 130 3.80 0.75 4.00
CA ASP A 130 4.94 1.59 4.36
C ASP A 130 5.77 1.89 3.12
N TYR A 131 6.11 3.16 2.93
CA TYR A 131 7.01 3.62 1.90
C TYR A 131 8.30 4.14 2.51
N ASP A 132 9.39 3.37 2.40
CA ASP A 132 10.71 3.84 2.78
C ASP A 132 11.34 4.59 1.60
N LEU A 133 11.44 5.91 1.75
CA LEU A 133 11.99 6.87 0.80
C LEU A 133 13.30 7.48 1.31
N SER A 134 13.95 6.87 2.31
CA SER A 134 15.18 7.36 2.92
C SER A 134 16.36 7.44 1.95
N GLN A 135 16.35 6.58 0.92
CA GLN A 135 17.34 6.61 -0.16
C GLN A 135 16.77 7.38 -1.37
N SER A 136 17.44 8.40 -1.81
CA SER A 136 16.99 9.28 -2.90
C SER A 136 16.82 8.58 -4.26
N ASN A 137 17.47 7.43 -4.45
CA ASN A 137 17.48 6.66 -5.70
C ASN A 137 16.83 5.25 -5.56
N ARG A 138 16.07 5.03 -4.49
CA ARG A 138 15.38 3.76 -4.27
C ARG A 138 14.04 4.00 -3.59
N VAL A 139 13.02 3.27 -4.02
CA VAL A 139 11.73 3.18 -3.36
C VAL A 139 11.58 1.77 -2.80
N VAL A 140 11.18 1.66 -1.53
CA VAL A 140 10.85 0.37 -0.91
C VAL A 140 9.42 0.47 -0.37
N VAL A 141 8.58 -0.48 -0.75
CA VAL A 141 7.21 -0.59 -0.27
C VAL A 141 7.08 -1.86 0.56
N LYS A 142 6.62 -1.75 1.80
CA LYS A 142 6.33 -2.88 2.68
C LYS A 142 4.82 -2.98 2.88
N ILE A 143 4.29 -4.17 2.74
CA ILE A 143 2.88 -4.48 2.95
C ILE A 143 2.82 -5.51 4.06
N LEU A 144 2.25 -5.11 5.21
CA LEU A 144 2.05 -6.01 6.33
C LEU A 144 0.81 -6.87 6.09
N GLY A 145 0.97 -8.18 6.26
CA GLY A 145 -0.08 -9.19 6.12
C GLY A 145 -0.58 -9.71 7.47
N LYS A 146 -0.44 -8.92 8.53
CA LYS A 146 -0.95 -9.23 9.87
C LYS A 146 -1.41 -7.98 10.61
N VAL A 147 -2.26 -8.18 11.60
CA VAL A 147 -2.57 -7.17 12.61
C VAL A 147 -1.36 -7.01 13.53
N ILE A 148 -0.94 -5.78 13.79
CA ILE A 148 0.17 -5.45 14.70
C ILE A 148 -0.32 -4.82 16.00
N ASP A 149 -1.50 -4.18 16.00
CA ASP A 149 -2.15 -3.62 17.18
C ASP A 149 -3.67 -3.87 17.10
N GLU A 150 -4.19 -4.64 18.06
CA GLU A 150 -5.62 -4.92 18.14
C GLU A 150 -6.45 -3.66 18.44
N ASN A 151 -5.91 -2.68 19.15
CA ASN A 151 -6.63 -1.44 19.44
C ASN A 151 -6.84 -0.62 18.17
N TYR A 152 -5.82 -0.54 17.30
CA TYR A 152 -5.97 0.07 15.99
C TYR A 152 -7.07 -0.61 15.18
N THR A 153 -7.04 -1.94 15.11
CA THR A 153 -8.08 -2.72 14.39
C THR A 153 -9.47 -2.45 14.96
N LYS A 154 -9.64 -2.46 16.30
CA LYS A 154 -10.91 -2.15 16.97
C LYS A 154 -11.36 -0.72 16.69
N LEU A 155 -10.44 0.26 16.68
CA LEU A 155 -10.75 1.65 16.33
C LEU A 155 -11.30 1.75 14.90
N LEU A 156 -10.69 1.09 13.93
CA LEU A 156 -11.18 1.12 12.54
C LEU A 156 -12.56 0.43 12.40
N ILE A 157 -12.77 -0.70 13.07
CA ILE A 157 -14.06 -1.41 13.05
C ILE A 157 -15.18 -0.51 13.61
N ASN A 158 -14.90 0.19 14.72
CA ASN A 158 -15.89 1.04 15.40
C ASN A 158 -16.10 2.39 14.71
N ASN A 159 -15.20 2.80 13.81
CA ASN A 159 -15.21 4.10 13.15
C ASN A 159 -15.02 3.96 11.64
N THR A 160 -15.98 3.32 10.97
CA THR A 160 -15.90 2.99 9.53
C THR A 160 -15.84 4.20 8.58
N ASN A 161 -16.19 5.39 9.05
CA ASN A 161 -16.24 6.63 8.26
C ASN A 161 -15.02 7.54 8.47
N LEU A 162 -13.93 7.04 9.04
CA LEU A 162 -12.71 7.83 9.19
C LEU A 162 -12.12 8.21 7.82
N GLU A 163 -11.70 9.46 7.70
CA GLU A 163 -10.94 9.90 6.55
C GLU A 163 -9.58 9.21 6.50
N LEU A 164 -9.10 8.92 5.30
CA LEU A 164 -7.82 8.21 5.11
C LEU A 164 -6.65 8.91 5.81
N ARG A 165 -6.62 10.25 5.85
CA ARG A 165 -5.58 11.02 6.57
C ARG A 165 -5.55 10.74 8.07
N VAL A 166 -6.74 10.61 8.69
CA VAL A 166 -6.86 10.27 10.10
C VAL A 166 -6.34 8.87 10.35
N VAL A 167 -6.67 7.93 9.46
CA VAL A 167 -6.19 6.55 9.53
C VAL A 167 -4.68 6.47 9.32
N MET A 168 -4.09 7.29 8.43
CA MET A 168 -2.63 7.38 8.26
C MET A 168 -1.94 7.84 9.55
N ALA A 169 -2.50 8.83 10.24
CA ALA A 169 -1.96 9.28 11.52
C ALA A 169 -2.08 8.21 12.61
N LEU A 170 -3.21 7.48 12.67
CA LEU A 170 -3.39 6.34 13.57
C LEU A 170 -2.41 5.20 13.25
N ASP A 171 -2.16 4.94 11.97
CA ASP A 171 -1.23 3.92 11.52
C ASP A 171 0.21 4.22 11.96
N LYS A 172 0.63 5.50 11.87
CA LYS A 172 1.91 5.96 12.43
C LYS A 172 1.99 5.69 13.95
N VAL A 173 0.90 5.95 14.69
CA VAL A 173 0.86 5.69 16.14
C VAL A 173 1.04 4.21 16.46
N GLN A 174 0.30 3.29 15.79
CA GLN A 174 0.47 1.85 16.02
C GLN A 174 1.88 1.34 15.66
N LYS A 175 2.52 1.95 14.66
CA LYS A 175 3.89 1.63 14.23
C LYS A 175 4.97 2.30 15.09
N LYS A 176 4.56 3.12 16.08
CA LYS A 176 5.45 3.92 16.93
C LYS A 176 6.30 4.92 16.15
N GLU A 177 5.77 5.41 15.05
CA GLU A 177 6.38 6.44 14.22
C GLU A 177 6.01 7.84 14.73
N PRO A 178 6.83 8.85 14.45
CA PRO A 178 6.54 10.22 14.86
C PRO A 178 5.31 10.76 14.10
N ILE A 179 4.42 11.43 14.84
CA ILE A 179 3.28 12.18 14.30
C ILE A 179 3.48 13.66 14.52
N THR A 180 2.99 14.48 13.61
CA THR A 180 3.03 15.94 13.73
C THR A 180 2.10 16.44 14.84
N ASP A 181 2.32 17.65 15.32
CA ASP A 181 1.44 18.29 16.31
C ASP A 181 0.01 18.46 15.79
N ASN A 182 -0.15 18.70 14.50
CA ASN A 182 -1.47 18.81 13.88
C ASN A 182 -2.19 17.45 13.85
N GLU A 183 -1.51 16.37 13.44
CA GLU A 183 -2.06 15.02 13.50
C GLU A 183 -2.46 14.65 14.93
N ARG A 184 -1.60 14.94 15.92
CA ARG A 184 -1.88 14.70 17.34
C ARG A 184 -3.13 15.45 17.82
N LYS A 185 -3.27 16.75 17.47
CA LYS A 185 -4.45 17.54 17.82
C LYS A 185 -5.73 16.97 17.20
N ILE A 186 -5.68 16.53 15.94
CA ILE A 186 -6.83 15.93 15.26
C ILE A 186 -7.24 14.64 15.96
N LEU A 187 -6.29 13.73 16.22
CA LEU A 187 -6.57 12.45 16.86
C LEU A 187 -7.14 12.61 18.28
N ARG A 188 -6.61 13.55 19.08
CA ARG A 188 -7.14 13.88 20.42
C ARG A 188 -8.55 14.47 20.36
N ARG A 189 -8.80 15.42 19.44
CA ARG A 189 -10.14 16.00 19.25
C ARG A 189 -11.18 14.94 18.90
N MET A 190 -10.79 13.93 18.14
CA MET A 190 -11.64 12.79 17.78
C MET A 190 -11.68 11.69 18.85
N LYS A 191 -10.95 11.86 19.97
CA LYS A 191 -10.84 10.86 21.07
C LYS A 191 -10.31 9.50 20.60
N LEU A 192 -9.42 9.49 19.63
CA LEU A 192 -8.81 8.27 19.05
C LEU A 192 -7.48 7.92 19.74
N ILE A 193 -6.86 8.88 20.41
CA ILE A 193 -5.67 8.71 21.26
C ILE A 193 -5.82 9.56 22.54
N GLU A 194 -5.00 9.27 23.56
CA GLU A 194 -4.91 10.02 24.82
C GLU A 194 -4.20 11.39 24.68
#